data_ffba05ff79c30933a8ca135e354e089f
#
_entry.id   ffba05ff79c30933a8ca135e354e089f
#
_cell.length_a   1.000
_cell.length_b   1.000
_cell.length_c   1.000
_cell.angle_alpha   90.00
_cell.angle_beta   90.00
_cell.angle_gamma   90.00
#
_symmetry.space_group_name_H-M   'P 1'
#
loop_
_entity.id
_entity.type
_entity.pdbx_description
1 polymer ?
#
loop_
_entity_poly.entity_id
_entity_poly.type
_entity_poly.pdbx_seq_one_letter_code
_entity_poly.pdbx_strand_id
1 'polypeptide(L)'
;MRKETGLKLTAGQLLARGVCRHLLSYDYVSLLEFIPKTGRRVDVIGLGPKGEIWIVECKSSVVDFQSDHKWQDYLEWCDRYFWAVDKNFPIELLPSESGLIIADPYDAEIIHMPQEERLNSSRRK
;
A
#
# COMPACT_ATOMS: atom_id res chain seq x y z
N MET A 1 21.69 -22.23 0.00
CA MET A 1 20.96 -21.51 0.25
C MET A 1 21.30 -20.68 0.90
N ARG A 2 21.24 -20.03 0.91
CA ARG A 2 21.56 -19.13 1.50
C ARG A 2 20.83 -18.89 2.51
N LYS A 3 21.08 -18.74 3.30
CA LYS A 3 20.46 -18.42 4.16
C LYS A 3 20.29 -17.31 4.26
N GLU A 4 19.66 -16.91 4.27
CA GLU A 4 19.41 -15.82 4.29
C GLU A 4 19.90 -15.23 5.26
N THR A 5 20.71 -15.04 5.69
CA THR A 5 21.19 -14.18 6.68
C THR A 5 20.25 -13.99 7.80
N GLY A 6 19.34 -14.90 7.97
CA GLY A 6 18.38 -14.84 9.03
C GLY A 6 17.27 -13.84 8.82
N LEU A 7 17.27 -13.15 7.70
CA LEU A 7 16.19 -12.21 7.43
C LEU A 7 14.95 -12.94 7.01
N LYS A 8 13.88 -12.65 7.72
CA LYS A 8 12.57 -13.15 7.36
C LYS A 8 11.68 -11.98 7.07
N LEU A 9 10.89 -12.09 6.03
CA LEU A 9 9.92 -11.05 5.75
C LEU A 9 8.78 -11.16 6.73
N THR A 10 8.32 -10.01 7.23
CA THR A 10 7.13 -9.97 8.07
C THR A 10 5.90 -10.26 7.22
N ALA A 11 4.77 -10.52 7.88
CA ALA A 11 3.53 -10.75 7.15
C ALA A 11 3.16 -9.54 6.30
N GLY A 12 3.36 -8.33 6.83
CA GLY A 12 3.09 -7.12 6.06
C GLY A 12 4.00 -6.99 4.86
N GLN A 13 5.28 -7.35 5.00
CA GLN A 13 6.21 -7.28 3.90
C GLN A 13 5.85 -8.28 2.80
N LEU A 14 5.31 -9.44 3.18
CA LEU A 14 4.87 -10.42 2.19
C LEU A 14 3.68 -9.90 1.39
N LEU A 15 2.75 -9.22 2.06
CA LEU A 15 1.65 -8.59 1.34
C LEU A 15 2.16 -7.51 0.38
N ALA A 16 3.10 -6.70 0.83
CA ALA A 16 3.67 -5.64 0.00
C ALA A 16 4.31 -6.21 -1.25
N ARG A 17 4.94 -7.36 -1.14
CA ARG A 17 5.57 -8.02 -2.27
C ARG A 17 4.53 -8.39 -3.33
N GLY A 18 3.40 -8.96 -2.91
CA GLY A 18 2.33 -9.30 -3.83
C GLY A 18 1.73 -8.06 -4.48
N VAL A 19 1.57 -6.99 -3.70
CA VAL A 19 1.06 -5.72 -4.22
C VAL A 19 1.99 -5.18 -5.31
N CYS A 20 3.30 -5.17 -5.05
CA CYS A 20 4.24 -4.65 -6.04
C CYS A 20 4.21 -5.44 -7.34
N ARG A 21 4.09 -6.76 -7.25
CA ARG A 21 3.99 -7.58 -8.46
C ARG A 21 2.73 -7.24 -9.24
N HIS A 22 1.62 -7.04 -8.55
CA HIS A 22 0.37 -6.69 -9.21
C HIS A 22 0.44 -5.31 -9.87
N LEU A 23 1.06 -4.34 -9.19
CA LEU A 23 1.16 -3.00 -9.72
C LEU A 23 1.97 -2.95 -11.01
N LEU A 24 2.94 -3.85 -11.17
CA LEU A 24 3.67 -3.92 -12.43
C LEU A 24 2.76 -4.21 -13.62
N SER A 25 1.70 -4.98 -13.41
CA SER A 25 0.77 -5.28 -14.49
C SER A 25 -0.02 -4.05 -14.93
N TYR A 26 0.00 -2.99 -14.12
CA TYR A 26 -0.65 -1.72 -14.43
C TYR A 26 0.37 -0.68 -14.87
N ASP A 27 1.62 -1.10 -15.10
CA ASP A 27 2.71 -0.20 -15.47
C ASP A 27 3.07 0.78 -14.34
N TYR A 28 2.86 0.38 -13.10
CA TYR A 28 3.28 1.18 -11.95
C TYR A 28 4.59 0.66 -11.41
N VAL A 29 5.52 1.58 -11.18
CA VAL A 29 6.78 1.28 -10.51
C VAL A 29 6.56 1.48 -9.02
N SER A 30 7.05 0.54 -8.20
CA SER A 30 6.80 0.58 -6.76
C SER A 30 8.08 0.81 -5.98
N LEU A 31 7.94 1.58 -4.90
CA LEU A 31 8.99 1.74 -3.90
C LEU A 31 8.45 1.18 -2.59
N LEU A 32 9.27 0.38 -1.92
CA LEU A 32 8.89 -0.22 -0.65
C LEU A 32 9.41 0.63 0.49
N GLU A 33 8.58 0.77 1.53
CA GLU A 33 8.96 1.46 2.75
C GLU A 33 9.49 2.86 2.49
N PHE A 34 8.78 3.59 1.64
CA PHE A 34 9.17 4.95 1.31
C PHE A 34 8.86 5.89 2.47
N ILE A 35 9.75 6.85 2.72
CA ILE A 35 9.58 7.84 3.78
C ILE A 35 9.38 9.20 3.14
N PRO A 36 8.14 9.71 3.12
CA PRO A 36 7.92 11.05 2.59
C PRO A 36 8.39 12.12 3.58
N LYS A 37 8.26 13.37 3.21
CA LYS A 37 8.74 14.47 4.05
C LYS A 37 8.14 14.50 5.44
N THR A 38 7.00 13.90 5.63
CA THR A 38 6.38 13.84 6.94
C THR A 38 7.20 13.05 7.94
N GLY A 39 8.18 12.28 7.46
CA GLY A 39 8.94 11.39 8.32
C GLY A 39 8.24 10.09 8.64
N ARG A 40 7.04 9.88 8.12
CA ARG A 40 6.31 8.64 8.32
C ARG A 40 6.59 7.70 7.17
N ARG A 41 6.60 6.42 7.48
CA ARG A 41 6.95 5.40 6.49
C ARG A 41 5.70 4.79 5.92
N VAL A 42 5.62 4.73 4.59
CA VAL A 42 4.54 4.03 3.92
C VAL A 42 5.07 2.71 3.41
N ASP A 43 4.21 1.70 3.37
CA ASP A 43 4.65 0.36 2.98
C ASP A 43 4.97 0.28 1.50
N VAL A 44 4.09 0.80 0.65
CA VAL A 44 4.31 0.79 -0.80
C VAL A 44 3.86 2.12 -1.35
N ILE A 45 4.67 2.71 -2.21
CA ILE A 45 4.25 3.84 -3.02
C ILE A 45 4.38 3.42 -4.47
N GLY A 46 3.32 3.61 -5.26
CA GLY A 46 3.31 3.26 -6.66
C GLY A 46 3.31 4.52 -7.51
N LEU A 47 4.17 4.52 -8.51
CA LEU A 47 4.29 5.65 -9.44
C LEU A 47 3.82 5.20 -10.80
N GLY A 48 2.76 5.83 -11.29
CA GLY A 48 2.16 5.44 -12.55
C GLY A 48 2.77 6.13 -13.75
N PRO A 49 2.42 5.69 -14.95
CA PRO A 49 3.02 6.21 -16.19
C PRO A 49 2.66 7.66 -16.47
N LYS A 50 1.61 8.18 -15.86
CA LYS A 50 1.22 9.58 -16.05
C LYS A 50 1.52 10.43 -14.82
N GLY A 51 2.37 9.93 -13.92
CA GLY A 51 2.74 10.64 -12.72
C GLY A 51 1.79 10.43 -11.55
N GLU A 52 0.83 9.52 -11.68
CA GLU A 52 -0.07 9.22 -10.57
C GLU A 52 0.71 8.63 -9.41
N ILE A 53 0.29 8.94 -8.21
CA ILE A 53 0.92 8.43 -6.99
C ILE A 53 -0.14 7.66 -6.21
N TRP A 54 0.12 6.39 -5.97
CA TRP A 54 -0.73 5.53 -5.15
C TRP A 54 0.03 5.17 -3.89
N ILE A 55 -0.64 5.23 -2.75
CA ILE A 55 -0.07 4.73 -1.50
C ILE A 55 -0.86 3.51 -1.09
N VAL A 56 -0.17 2.45 -0.73
CA VAL A 56 -0.77 1.21 -0.27
C VAL A 56 -0.18 0.88 1.09
N GLU A 57 -1.06 0.76 2.09
CA GLU A 57 -0.66 0.34 3.42
C GLU A 57 -1.08 -1.11 3.61
N CYS A 58 -0.14 -1.94 4.01
CA CYS A 58 -0.36 -3.37 4.13
C CYS A 58 -0.60 -3.71 5.60
N LYS A 59 -1.75 -4.30 5.90
CA LYS A 59 -2.12 -4.68 7.25
C LYS A 59 -2.31 -6.19 7.30
N SER A 60 -1.50 -6.86 8.10
CA SER A 60 -1.54 -8.30 8.18
C SER A 60 -2.47 -8.80 9.28
N SER A 61 -2.98 -7.92 10.13
CA SER A 61 -3.89 -8.32 11.21
C SER A 61 -4.80 -7.17 11.59
N VAL A 62 -5.91 -7.53 12.24
CA VAL A 62 -6.86 -6.54 12.74
C VAL A 62 -6.20 -5.65 13.79
N VAL A 63 -5.32 -6.21 14.61
CA VAL A 63 -4.63 -5.44 15.64
C VAL A 63 -3.76 -4.36 15.00
N ASP A 64 -3.02 -4.71 13.95
CA ASP A 64 -2.22 -3.74 13.23
C ASP A 64 -3.07 -2.60 12.70
N PHE A 65 -4.19 -2.96 12.09
CA PHE A 65 -5.08 -1.95 11.54
C PHE A 65 -5.64 -1.05 12.63
N GLN A 66 -6.10 -1.63 13.73
CA GLN A 66 -6.73 -0.87 14.80
C GLN A 66 -5.75 0.03 15.53
N SER A 67 -4.47 -0.31 15.50
CA SER A 67 -3.46 0.53 16.14
C SER A 67 -2.97 1.66 15.24
N ASP A 68 -3.41 1.69 13.99
CA ASP A 68 -2.99 2.74 13.06
C ASP A 68 -3.92 3.93 13.20
N HIS A 69 -3.41 5.01 13.76
CA HIS A 69 -4.18 6.24 13.94
C HIS A 69 -3.67 7.37 13.07
N LYS A 70 -2.84 7.04 12.08
CA LYS A 70 -2.15 8.08 11.31
C LYS A 70 -2.36 7.97 9.81
N TRP A 71 -3.13 7.00 9.34
CA TRP A 71 -3.21 6.75 7.91
C TRP A 71 -3.79 7.94 7.14
N GLN A 72 -4.66 8.73 7.76
CA GLN A 72 -5.22 9.89 7.08
C GLN A 72 -4.17 10.92 6.71
N ASP A 73 -3.04 10.91 7.43
CA ASP A 73 -1.97 11.85 7.13
C ASP A 73 -1.34 11.59 5.77
N TYR A 74 -1.48 10.39 5.24
CA TYR A 74 -0.91 10.06 3.95
C TYR A 74 -1.79 10.50 2.78
N LEU A 75 -3.05 10.83 3.04
CA LEU A 75 -3.98 11.16 1.96
C LEU A 75 -3.53 12.39 1.17
N GLU A 76 -2.84 13.31 1.81
CA GLU A 76 -2.38 14.51 1.12
C GLU A 76 -1.13 14.26 0.28
N TRP A 77 -0.60 13.03 0.29
CA TRP A 77 0.63 12.70 -0.43
C TRP A 77 0.40 11.74 -1.60
N CYS A 78 -0.85 11.45 -1.92
CA CYS A 78 -1.15 10.51 -3.00
C CYS A 78 -2.42 10.92 -3.72
N ASP A 79 -2.58 10.35 -4.92
CA ASP A 79 -3.81 10.52 -5.69
C ASP A 79 -4.85 9.47 -5.29
N ARG A 80 -4.41 8.27 -4.89
CA ARG A 80 -5.30 7.20 -4.43
C ARG A 80 -4.65 6.47 -3.27
N TYR A 81 -5.44 6.10 -2.29
CA TYR A 81 -4.98 5.41 -1.10
C TYR A 81 -5.68 4.06 -1.00
N PHE A 82 -4.89 3.02 -0.74
CA PHE A 82 -5.39 1.64 -0.67
C PHE A 82 -4.96 0.99 0.63
N TRP A 83 -5.82 0.11 1.14
CA TRP A 83 -5.46 -0.88 2.14
C TRP A 83 -5.20 -2.20 1.42
N ALA A 84 -4.13 -2.89 1.76
CA ALA A 84 -3.86 -4.23 1.24
C ALA A 84 -3.89 -5.20 2.41
N VAL A 85 -4.71 -6.22 2.29
CA VAL A 85 -4.91 -7.22 3.35
C VAL A 85 -4.97 -8.59 2.71
N ASP A 86 -4.83 -9.66 3.52
CA ASP A 86 -5.00 -11.00 2.98
C ASP A 86 -6.49 -11.35 2.92
N LYS A 87 -6.77 -12.51 2.34
CA LYS A 87 -8.16 -12.91 2.08
C LYS A 87 -8.96 -13.19 3.34
N ASN A 88 -8.28 -13.35 4.47
CA ASN A 88 -8.96 -13.66 5.73
C ASN A 88 -9.27 -12.43 6.57
N PHE A 89 -8.83 -11.27 6.15
CA PHE A 89 -9.04 -10.05 6.91
C PHE A 89 -10.51 -9.63 6.80
N PRO A 90 -11.14 -9.20 7.92
CA PRO A 90 -12.53 -8.74 7.88
C PRO A 90 -12.61 -7.37 7.23
N ILE A 91 -12.91 -7.34 5.94
CA ILE A 91 -12.83 -6.13 5.13
C ILE A 91 -13.88 -5.09 5.53
N GLU A 92 -14.92 -5.49 6.23
CA GLU A 92 -15.94 -4.55 6.68
C GLU A 92 -15.41 -3.55 7.71
N LEU A 93 -14.24 -3.82 8.29
CA LEU A 93 -13.61 -2.89 9.22
C LEU A 93 -12.90 -1.74 8.50
N LEU A 94 -12.65 -1.88 7.21
CA LEU A 94 -11.87 -0.89 6.48
C LEU A 94 -12.74 0.26 6.03
N PRO A 95 -12.19 1.49 5.96
CA PRO A 95 -12.97 2.64 5.47
C PRO A 95 -13.43 2.42 4.04
N SER A 96 -14.71 2.73 3.79
CA SER A 96 -15.28 2.47 2.48
C SER A 96 -14.76 3.43 1.41
N GLU A 97 -14.24 4.59 1.80
CA GLU A 97 -13.75 5.55 0.83
C GLU A 97 -12.32 5.24 0.36
N SER A 98 -11.63 4.34 1.03
CA SER A 98 -10.30 3.92 0.62
C SER A 98 -10.39 2.79 -0.38
N GLY A 99 -9.34 2.59 -1.16
CA GLY A 99 -9.25 1.43 -2.02
C GLY A 99 -8.99 0.17 -1.23
N LEU A 100 -9.27 -0.96 -1.83
CA LEU A 100 -9.07 -2.26 -1.22
C LEU A 100 -8.33 -3.19 -2.16
N ILE A 101 -7.26 -3.78 -1.67
CA ILE A 101 -6.49 -4.79 -2.39
C ILE A 101 -6.44 -6.03 -1.51
N ILE A 102 -6.71 -7.19 -2.10
CA ILE A 102 -6.49 -8.46 -1.43
C ILE A 102 -5.19 -9.02 -2.01
N ALA A 103 -4.25 -9.34 -1.14
CA ALA A 103 -2.91 -9.73 -1.57
C ALA A 103 -2.43 -10.99 -0.86
N ASP A 104 -1.49 -11.67 -1.51
CA ASP A 104 -0.68 -12.72 -0.91
C ASP A 104 0.77 -12.44 -1.34
N PRO A 105 1.74 -13.28 -0.95
CA PRO A 105 3.14 -12.96 -1.27
C PRO A 105 3.48 -12.95 -2.75
N TYR A 106 2.61 -13.47 -3.60
CA TYR A 106 2.91 -13.66 -5.01
C TYR A 106 2.13 -12.76 -5.92
N ASP A 107 0.95 -12.30 -5.49
CA ASP A 107 0.10 -11.51 -6.34
C ASP A 107 -0.92 -10.77 -5.50
N ALA A 108 -1.75 -9.97 -6.17
CA ALA A 108 -2.78 -9.19 -5.51
C ALA A 108 -3.90 -8.91 -6.50
N GLU A 109 -5.03 -8.49 -5.95
CA GLU A 109 -6.17 -8.11 -6.77
C GLU A 109 -6.77 -6.84 -6.19
N ILE A 110 -7.02 -5.84 -7.02
CA ILE A 110 -7.71 -4.63 -6.60
C ILE A 110 -9.20 -4.93 -6.59
N ILE A 111 -9.79 -4.93 -5.40
CA ILE A 111 -11.20 -5.22 -5.22
C ILE A 111 -12.04 -3.96 -5.37
N HIS A 112 -11.51 -2.85 -4.86
CA HIS A 112 -12.24 -1.58 -4.88
C HIS A 112 -11.26 -0.47 -5.20
N MET A 113 -11.56 0.29 -6.26
CA MET A 113 -10.74 1.44 -6.65
C MET A 113 -11.30 2.67 -5.94
N PRO A 114 -10.48 3.40 -5.20
CA PRO A 114 -10.99 4.58 -4.50
C PRO A 114 -11.17 5.73 -5.49
N GLN A 115 -11.92 6.73 -5.06
CA GLN A 115 -12.02 7.94 -5.83
C GLN A 115 -10.67 8.63 -5.87
N GLU A 116 -10.31 9.15 -7.03
CA GLU A 116 -9.04 9.85 -7.16
C GLU A 116 -9.15 11.24 -6.57
N GLU A 117 -8.18 11.58 -5.70
CA GLU A 117 -8.04 12.92 -5.15
C GLU A 117 -6.76 13.47 -5.73
N ARG A 118 -6.87 14.26 -6.78
CA ARG A 118 -5.68 14.74 -7.48
C ARG A 118 -4.74 15.44 -6.53
N LEU A 119 -3.50 14.98 -6.53
CA LEU A 119 -2.49 15.52 -5.66
C LEU A 119 -2.13 16.93 -6.11
N ASN A 120 -1.94 17.83 -5.15
CA ASN A 120 -1.50 19.16 -5.42
C ASN A 120 -0.14 19.12 -6.15
N SER A 121 0.00 19.90 -7.21
CA SER A 121 1.21 19.86 -8.03
C SER A 121 2.47 20.18 -7.23
N SER A 122 2.38 20.99 -6.19
CA SER A 122 3.56 21.30 -5.37
C SER A 122 4.06 20.09 -4.62
N ARG A 123 3.21 19.08 -4.41
CA ARG A 123 3.61 17.85 -3.72
C ARG A 123 4.20 16.81 -4.66
N ARG A 124 3.99 16.96 -5.96
CA ARG A 124 4.52 16.00 -6.92
C ARG A 124 6.00 16.15 -7.14
N LYS A 125 6.54 17.26 -6.76
CA LYS A 125 7.96 17.50 -6.96
C LYS A 125 8.82 16.86 -5.84
#